data_9a90ed035d29e2e8603625618bbab610
#
_entry.id   9a90ed035d29e2e8603625618bbab610
#
_cell.length_a   1.000
_cell.length_b   1.000
_cell.length_c   1.000
_cell.angle_alpha   90.00
_cell.angle_beta   90.00
_cell.angle_gamma   90.00
#
_symmetry.space_group_name_H-M   'P 1'
#
loop_
_entity.id
_entity.type
_entity.pdbx_description
1 polymer ?
#
loop_
_entity_poly.entity_id
_entity_poly.type
_entity_poly.pdbx_seq_one_letter_code
_entity_poly.pdbx_strand_id
1 'polypeptide(L)'
;MKIWKIVMCLLAVLLHAGCVSGATIDSATITLNAPATGVKEKLTYSSGITVNVDWTPSFTDTFDPETTYSAKLTVKNSSGNTLANTVTIKLNGDSKKYTLSNGKIEITKEFPKTAKAVEIDDIICKLEEPKAANTPATTVTFTSPSSGLTSKVTWDTKDTKFVLGKKYTATVVIEPTNEKAYPITSPVTLKCNGDSIKDFKLDGQKITFTYAFGETQPKGTADILSFTVNAPVAGQNPSSYVRINAHTDKITATLAWDTTSAFKPDVPYTATVTVYAKEGYVIKEGAAAKINGETAILNMISNTKATVTYTFDEIDSVASVNVNFAAPATGNLAQTAATEVKTMPADAAKTATISWSPALVNGEFDSGIEYNATVTIPISDTGIVFDNDTAVYINGEKAATSVSKDYKTLTATYTFPKTTFIPNPIEIIKEMFNLMLAIFNPASYFF
;
A
#
# COMPACT_ATOMS: atom_id res chain seq x y z
N MET A 1 51.74 41.79 -27.50
CA MET A 1 50.50 42.59 -27.34
C MET A 1 49.62 42.06 -26.20
N LYS A 2 50.20 41.65 -25.08
CA LYS A 2 49.47 41.12 -23.88
C LYS A 2 49.93 41.74 -22.54
N ILE A 3 50.85 42.67 -22.52
CA ILE A 3 51.41 43.30 -21.30
C ILE A 3 50.79 44.69 -21.01
N TRP A 4 50.10 45.29 -21.96
CA TRP A 4 49.51 46.63 -21.78
C TRP A 4 48.09 46.66 -21.23
N LYS A 5 47.43 45.51 -21.09
CA LYS A 5 46.08 45.42 -20.50
C LYS A 5 46.10 45.18 -18.98
N ILE A 6 47.24 44.79 -18.38
CA ILE A 6 47.34 44.55 -16.93
C ILE A 6 47.72 45.83 -16.17
N VAL A 7 48.38 46.82 -16.82
CA VAL A 7 48.79 48.09 -16.16
C VAL A 7 47.62 49.07 -16.06
N MET A 8 46.60 48.99 -16.94
CA MET A 8 45.43 49.87 -16.85
C MET A 8 44.35 49.40 -15.85
N CYS A 9 44.34 48.12 -15.45
CA CYS A 9 43.47 47.65 -14.38
C CYS A 9 44.01 47.87 -12.98
N LEU A 10 45.33 48.06 -12.78
CA LEU A 10 45.90 48.39 -11.46
C LEU A 10 45.87 49.89 -11.13
N LEU A 11 45.67 50.76 -12.11
CA LEU A 11 45.57 52.21 -11.86
C LEU A 11 44.13 52.69 -11.58
N ALA A 12 43.12 51.87 -11.85
CA ALA A 12 41.71 52.18 -11.56
C ALA A 12 41.27 51.76 -10.14
N VAL A 13 42.08 50.98 -9.42
CA VAL A 13 41.78 50.54 -8.04
C VAL A 13 42.35 51.48 -6.97
N LEU A 14 43.21 52.45 -7.33
CA LEU A 14 43.84 53.35 -6.39
C LEU A 14 43.20 54.76 -6.31
N LEU A 15 42.05 55.00 -6.92
CA LEU A 15 41.36 56.30 -6.91
C LEU A 15 39.93 56.26 -6.34
N HIS A 16 39.58 55.22 -5.57
CA HIS A 16 38.36 55.18 -4.75
C HIS A 16 38.67 54.90 -3.28
N ALA A 17 39.76 55.47 -2.77
CA ALA A 17 39.82 55.82 -1.38
C ALA A 17 38.98 57.10 -1.21
N GLY A 18 37.68 56.99 -1.46
CA GLY A 18 36.73 57.97 -0.96
C GLY A 18 36.87 57.93 0.55
N CYS A 19 37.24 59.05 1.16
CA CYS A 19 37.01 59.32 2.56
C CYS A 19 35.56 58.92 2.84
N VAL A 20 35.35 57.78 3.49
CA VAL A 20 34.07 57.46 4.10
C VAL A 20 33.98 58.49 5.26
N SER A 21 33.45 59.68 4.95
CA SER A 21 33.01 60.65 5.94
C SER A 21 32.02 59.86 6.82
N GLY A 22 32.42 59.59 8.06
CA GLY A 22 31.57 58.93 9.02
C GLY A 22 30.27 59.70 9.16
N ALA A 23 29.14 58.90 9.13
CA ALA A 23 27.84 59.52 9.30
C ALA A 23 27.67 60.12 10.69
N THR A 24 27.09 61.33 10.75
CA THR A 24 26.65 61.88 12.03
C THR A 24 25.33 61.29 12.43
N ILE A 25 25.29 60.61 13.56
CA ILE A 25 24.11 59.91 14.09
C ILE A 25 23.35 60.92 15.00
N ASP A 26 22.17 61.29 14.56
CA ASP A 26 21.21 62.17 15.29
C ASP A 26 20.05 61.41 15.91
N SER A 27 19.87 60.13 15.48
CA SER A 27 18.85 59.28 16.00
C SER A 27 19.29 57.78 16.01
N ALA A 28 18.85 57.02 17.01
CA ALA A 28 19.15 55.61 17.14
C ALA A 28 18.01 54.86 17.84
N THR A 29 17.85 53.57 17.45
CA THR A 29 16.90 52.69 18.09
C THR A 29 17.64 51.61 18.87
N ILE A 30 17.20 51.35 20.09
CA ILE A 30 17.71 50.32 20.99
C ILE A 30 16.52 49.49 21.48
N THR A 31 16.63 48.19 21.39
CA THR A 31 15.66 47.26 21.97
C THR A 31 16.39 46.39 22.99
N LEU A 32 15.97 46.50 24.25
CA LEU A 32 16.46 45.70 25.36
C LEU A 32 15.30 44.95 25.97
N ASN A 33 15.35 43.61 25.95
CA ASN A 33 14.26 42.80 26.54
C ASN A 33 14.13 43.08 28.05
N ALA A 34 12.89 43.08 28.55
CA ALA A 34 12.65 43.14 29.97
C ALA A 34 13.22 41.89 30.67
N PRO A 35 13.82 42.00 31.85
CA PRO A 35 14.26 40.87 32.66
C PRO A 35 13.10 39.92 32.95
N ALA A 36 13.31 38.63 32.72
CA ALA A 36 12.40 37.58 33.08
C ALA A 36 13.18 36.41 33.70
N THR A 37 12.63 35.77 34.70
CA THR A 37 13.28 34.67 35.45
C THR A 37 13.85 33.62 34.51
N GLY A 38 15.15 33.36 34.58
CA GLY A 38 15.83 32.35 33.76
C GLY A 38 16.04 32.72 32.29
N VAL A 39 15.70 33.91 31.86
CA VAL A 39 15.89 34.39 30.49
C VAL A 39 17.23 35.14 30.38
N LYS A 40 17.92 34.95 29.25
CA LYS A 40 19.15 35.69 28.93
C LYS A 40 18.85 37.13 28.49
N GLU A 41 19.80 37.98 28.72
CA GLU A 41 19.76 39.32 28.12
C GLU A 41 19.67 39.23 26.60
N LYS A 42 18.84 40.11 26.02
CA LYS A 42 18.77 40.30 24.57
C LYS A 42 18.76 41.77 24.25
N LEU A 43 19.82 42.22 23.59
CA LEU A 43 20.02 43.59 23.16
C LEU A 43 20.11 43.64 21.62
N THR A 44 19.41 44.58 21.01
CA THR A 44 19.60 44.94 19.60
C THR A 44 19.58 46.45 19.45
N TYR A 45 20.36 47.00 18.51
CA TYR A 45 20.42 48.43 18.26
C TYR A 45 20.71 48.73 16.79
N SER A 46 20.39 49.97 16.39
CA SER A 46 20.62 50.43 15.02
C SER A 46 22.10 50.52 14.67
N SER A 47 22.42 50.46 13.37
CA SER A 47 23.80 50.69 12.88
C SER A 47 24.32 52.08 13.23
N GLY A 48 25.64 52.21 13.29
CA GLY A 48 26.30 53.48 13.58
C GLY A 48 26.59 53.75 15.05
N ILE A 49 26.02 52.97 15.97
CA ILE A 49 26.28 53.03 17.42
C ILE A 49 26.78 51.69 17.95
N THR A 50 27.37 51.73 19.14
CA THR A 50 27.63 50.57 20.01
C THR A 50 26.95 50.82 21.34
N VAL A 51 26.40 49.75 21.94
CA VAL A 51 25.69 49.85 23.22
C VAL A 51 26.25 48.79 24.17
N ASN A 52 26.74 49.22 25.33
CA ASN A 52 27.05 48.32 26.44
C ASN A 52 25.95 48.46 27.50
N VAL A 53 25.60 47.35 28.16
CA VAL A 53 24.61 47.32 29.23
C VAL A 53 25.26 46.80 30.50
N ASP A 54 25.17 47.56 31.58
CA ASP A 54 25.56 47.15 32.92
C ASP A 54 24.31 47.00 33.78
N TRP A 55 24.12 45.80 34.32
CA TRP A 55 22.96 45.48 35.14
C TRP A 55 23.23 45.58 36.63
N THR A 56 22.26 46.08 37.38
CA THR A 56 22.27 46.10 38.83
C THR A 56 20.97 45.52 39.38
N PRO A 57 21.00 44.43 40.18
CA PRO A 57 22.20 43.64 40.48
C PRO A 57 22.75 42.95 39.24
N SER A 58 24.01 42.54 39.26
CA SER A 58 24.60 41.68 38.25
C SER A 58 24.02 40.25 38.35
N PHE A 59 24.02 39.53 37.25
CA PHE A 59 23.56 38.13 37.17
C PHE A 59 24.54 37.29 36.38
N THR A 60 24.45 35.95 36.53
CA THR A 60 25.25 35.01 35.77
C THR A 60 24.36 34.35 34.74
N ASP A 61 24.64 34.57 33.44
CA ASP A 61 24.01 34.00 32.27
C ASP A 61 22.51 34.34 32.06
N THR A 62 21.67 34.23 33.08
CA THR A 62 20.23 34.52 33.03
C THR A 62 19.75 35.29 34.26
N PHE A 63 18.65 36.05 34.12
CA PHE A 63 18.07 36.81 35.23
C PHE A 63 17.56 35.91 36.36
N ASP A 64 17.78 36.35 37.62
CA ASP A 64 17.33 35.66 38.82
C ASP A 64 15.83 35.88 39.09
N PRO A 65 15.16 34.97 39.80
CA PRO A 65 13.76 35.13 40.20
C PRO A 65 13.63 36.26 41.25
N GLU A 66 12.42 36.77 41.36
CA GLU A 66 12.05 37.77 42.38
C GLU A 66 13.03 38.94 42.55
N THR A 67 13.71 39.33 41.48
CA THR A 67 14.77 40.35 41.48
C THR A 67 14.37 41.57 40.66
N THR A 68 14.53 42.77 41.23
CA THR A 68 14.35 44.04 40.50
C THR A 68 15.67 44.44 39.86
N TYR A 69 15.67 44.60 38.55
CA TYR A 69 16.86 44.95 37.80
C TYR A 69 16.79 46.38 37.28
N SER A 70 17.95 47.05 37.29
CA SER A 70 18.19 48.31 36.60
C SER A 70 19.28 48.12 35.56
N ALA A 71 19.04 48.57 34.31
CA ALA A 71 20.03 48.56 33.24
C ALA A 71 20.61 49.95 33.03
N LYS A 72 21.92 50.06 33.09
CA LYS A 72 22.68 51.28 32.68
C LYS A 72 23.23 51.02 31.28
N LEU A 73 22.64 51.65 30.26
CA LEU A 73 23.11 51.63 28.88
C LEU A 73 24.11 52.68 28.60
N THR A 74 25.29 52.35 28.09
CA THR A 74 26.30 53.26 27.61
C THR A 74 26.34 53.21 26.09
N VAL A 75 25.83 54.24 25.42
CA VAL A 75 25.77 54.37 23.96
C VAL A 75 26.98 55.25 23.49
N LYS A 76 27.69 54.66 22.52
CA LYS A 76 28.83 55.30 21.84
C LYS A 76 28.66 55.20 20.33
N ASN A 77 29.39 56.06 19.58
CA ASN A 77 29.50 55.87 18.14
C ASN A 77 30.25 54.56 17.80
N SER A 78 29.87 53.86 16.71
CA SER A 78 30.71 52.83 16.12
C SER A 78 31.86 53.45 15.31
N SER A 79 32.89 52.66 15.00
CA SER A 79 34.05 53.10 14.23
C SER A 79 33.62 53.78 12.92
N GLY A 80 34.21 54.94 12.64
CA GLY A 80 33.95 55.77 11.47
C GLY A 80 32.72 56.68 11.54
N ASN A 81 31.89 56.63 12.59
CA ASN A 81 30.74 57.53 12.79
C ASN A 81 30.97 58.49 13.92
N THR A 82 30.13 59.52 13.99
CA THR A 82 30.11 60.53 15.12
C THR A 82 28.70 60.66 15.66
N LEU A 83 28.52 60.86 16.97
CA LEU A 83 27.24 61.21 17.56
C LEU A 83 27.00 62.69 17.48
N ALA A 84 25.81 63.16 17.15
CA ALA A 84 25.41 64.55 17.26
C ALA A 84 25.41 64.97 18.73
N ASN A 85 25.59 66.32 19.01
CA ASN A 85 25.52 66.82 20.37
C ASN A 85 24.23 66.52 21.11
N THR A 86 23.12 66.31 20.35
CA THR A 86 21.84 65.83 20.83
C THR A 86 21.38 64.72 19.94
N VAL A 87 21.11 63.51 20.50
CA VAL A 87 20.65 62.32 19.79
C VAL A 87 19.29 61.92 20.31
N THR A 88 18.37 61.62 19.40
CA THR A 88 17.06 60.99 19.74
C THR A 88 17.25 59.52 19.88
N ILE A 89 17.16 58.98 21.09
CA ILE A 89 17.20 57.53 21.32
C ILE A 89 15.77 56.99 21.48
N LYS A 90 15.39 55.99 20.66
CA LYS A 90 14.17 55.22 20.81
C LYS A 90 14.49 53.91 21.55
N LEU A 91 14.24 53.87 22.88
CA LEU A 91 14.46 52.69 23.72
C LEU A 91 13.15 51.96 23.94
N ASN A 92 13.06 50.73 23.45
CA ASN A 92 11.86 49.88 23.53
C ASN A 92 10.57 50.58 23.04
N GLY A 93 10.67 51.43 22.03
CA GLY A 93 9.54 52.18 21.49
C GLY A 93 9.43 53.61 22.00
N ASP A 94 9.95 53.93 23.19
CA ASP A 94 9.89 55.25 23.80
C ASP A 94 11.02 56.12 23.27
N SER A 95 10.71 57.29 22.68
CA SER A 95 11.68 58.22 22.12
C SER A 95 11.99 59.37 23.08
N LYS A 96 13.28 59.62 23.35
CA LYS A 96 13.74 60.68 24.18
C LYS A 96 15.03 61.28 23.60
N LYS A 97 15.20 62.62 23.74
CA LYS A 97 16.42 63.32 23.36
C LYS A 97 17.43 63.25 24.50
N TYR A 98 18.67 62.96 24.17
CA TYR A 98 19.81 62.92 25.11
C TYR A 98 20.95 63.78 24.61
N THR A 99 21.59 64.50 25.53
CA THR A 99 22.75 65.27 25.21
C THR A 99 24.04 64.46 25.36
N LEU A 100 24.92 64.53 24.37
CA LEU A 100 26.20 63.86 24.38
C LEU A 100 27.09 64.44 25.52
N SER A 101 27.65 63.61 26.37
CA SER A 101 28.59 63.99 27.43
C SER A 101 29.83 63.07 27.37
N ASN A 102 31.00 63.68 27.25
CA ASN A 102 32.28 62.97 27.18
C ASN A 102 32.31 61.85 26.11
N GLY A 103 31.69 62.12 24.93
CA GLY A 103 31.64 61.13 23.80
C GLY A 103 30.71 59.94 23.99
N LYS A 104 29.82 59.95 24.98
CA LYS A 104 28.84 58.88 25.26
C LYS A 104 27.49 59.46 25.73
N ILE A 105 26.47 58.66 25.61
CA ILE A 105 25.15 58.87 26.22
C ILE A 105 24.92 57.75 27.24
N GLU A 106 24.54 58.14 28.46
CA GLU A 106 24.17 57.15 29.50
C GLU A 106 22.66 57.23 29.75
N ILE A 107 22.03 56.04 29.78
CA ILE A 107 20.60 55.88 29.97
C ILE A 107 20.37 54.81 31.05
N THR A 108 19.63 55.15 32.10
CA THR A 108 19.23 54.19 33.10
C THR A 108 17.75 53.79 32.88
N LYS A 109 17.48 52.52 32.86
CA LYS A 109 16.12 51.92 32.71
C LYS A 109 15.89 50.96 33.87
N GLU A 110 14.89 51.24 34.66
CA GLU A 110 14.42 50.32 35.72
C GLU A 110 13.35 49.40 35.14
N PHE A 111 13.33 48.17 35.64
CA PHE A 111 12.39 47.12 35.23
C PHE A 111 11.61 46.60 36.45
N PRO A 112 10.37 46.09 36.24
CA PRO A 112 9.64 45.40 37.29
C PRO A 112 10.40 44.19 37.84
N LYS A 113 10.05 43.77 39.04
CA LYS A 113 10.55 42.55 39.68
C LYS A 113 10.27 41.35 38.79
N THR A 114 11.24 40.47 38.57
CA THR A 114 11.09 39.23 37.84
C THR A 114 10.13 38.26 38.56
N ALA A 115 9.51 37.36 37.82
CA ALA A 115 8.58 36.41 38.38
C ALA A 115 9.26 35.45 39.38
N LYS A 116 8.50 34.96 40.37
CA LYS A 116 8.93 33.90 41.26
C LYS A 116 9.22 32.62 40.48
N ALA A 117 10.22 31.84 40.89
CA ALA A 117 10.44 30.50 40.40
C ALA A 117 9.24 29.57 40.70
N VAL A 118 8.96 28.64 39.79
CA VAL A 118 7.98 27.57 39.99
C VAL A 118 8.75 26.34 40.43
N GLU A 119 8.71 26.04 41.72
CA GLU A 119 9.38 24.86 42.29
C GLU A 119 8.71 23.59 41.84
N ILE A 120 9.51 22.57 41.47
CA ILE A 120 9.05 21.27 41.02
C ILE A 120 9.49 20.21 42.03
N ASP A 121 8.54 19.64 42.75
CA ASP A 121 8.72 18.58 43.76
C ASP A 121 7.82 17.34 43.49
N ASP A 122 6.85 17.45 42.57
CA ASP A 122 5.98 16.33 42.15
C ASP A 122 6.02 16.19 40.62
N ILE A 123 6.54 15.04 40.16
CA ILE A 123 6.72 14.76 38.74
C ILE A 123 5.93 13.50 38.38
N ILE A 124 4.96 13.67 37.47
CA ILE A 124 4.19 12.57 36.91
C ILE A 124 4.40 12.56 35.42
N CYS A 125 4.95 11.48 34.89
CA CYS A 125 5.19 11.31 33.47
C CYS A 125 4.61 10.00 32.93
N LYS A 126 4.44 9.97 31.63
CA LYS A 126 4.05 8.80 30.85
C LYS A 126 5.14 8.49 29.83
N LEU A 127 5.66 7.27 29.88
CA LEU A 127 6.54 6.69 28.87
C LEU A 127 5.73 5.70 28.03
N GLU A 128 5.78 5.82 26.73
CA GLU A 128 5.06 4.93 25.83
C GLU A 128 5.55 3.48 25.99
N GLU A 129 4.58 2.56 26.11
CA GLU A 129 4.83 1.14 26.23
C GLU A 129 5.40 0.57 24.92
N PRO A 130 6.44 -0.29 24.98
CA PRO A 130 6.97 -0.97 23.81
C PRO A 130 5.91 -1.82 23.11
N LYS A 131 5.65 -1.52 21.82
CA LYS A 131 4.83 -2.33 20.92
C LYS A 131 5.66 -2.78 19.73
N ALA A 132 5.50 -4.01 19.31
CA ALA A 132 6.25 -4.58 18.19
C ALA A 132 6.17 -3.68 16.96
N ALA A 133 7.30 -3.54 16.25
CA ALA A 133 7.49 -2.68 15.09
C ALA A 133 7.33 -1.15 15.32
N ASN A 134 7.06 -0.70 16.53
CA ASN A 134 7.10 0.73 16.85
C ASN A 134 8.54 1.19 17.09
N THR A 135 8.82 2.44 16.72
CA THR A 135 10.10 3.10 17.04
C THR A 135 10.14 3.42 18.55
N PRO A 136 11.26 3.17 19.24
CA PRO A 136 11.42 3.54 20.63
C PRO A 136 11.21 5.06 20.86
N ALA A 137 10.42 5.40 21.90
CA ALA A 137 10.22 6.78 22.29
C ALA A 137 11.54 7.40 22.79
N THR A 138 11.79 8.67 22.44
CA THR A 138 12.99 9.41 22.83
C THR A 138 12.74 10.40 23.98
N THR A 139 11.47 10.59 24.36
CA THR A 139 11.02 11.49 25.44
C THR A 139 9.85 10.86 26.21
N VAL A 140 9.56 11.38 27.40
CA VAL A 140 8.33 11.12 28.14
C VAL A 140 7.35 12.29 27.93
N THR A 141 6.06 12.02 28.19
CA THR A 141 5.03 13.07 28.29
C THR A 141 4.81 13.39 29.75
N PHE A 142 4.92 14.66 30.15
CA PHE A 142 4.65 15.09 31.51
C PHE A 142 3.16 15.41 31.70
N THR A 143 2.58 14.92 32.81
CA THR A 143 1.20 15.24 33.20
C THR A 143 1.17 16.15 34.42
N SER A 144 2.24 16.13 35.28
CA SER A 144 2.50 17.08 36.36
C SER A 144 4.01 17.25 36.49
N PRO A 145 4.55 18.47 36.49
CA PRO A 145 3.91 19.64 35.91
C PRO A 145 3.79 19.51 34.37
N SER A 146 2.83 20.21 33.77
CA SER A 146 2.61 20.18 32.32
C SER A 146 3.63 20.97 31.52
N SER A 147 4.48 21.74 32.19
CA SER A 147 5.54 22.57 31.57
C SER A 147 6.72 22.73 32.55
N GLY A 148 7.83 23.25 32.05
CA GLY A 148 9.03 23.50 32.85
C GLY A 148 10.04 22.37 32.88
N LEU A 149 9.71 21.19 32.37
CA LEU A 149 10.59 20.04 32.28
C LEU A 149 10.85 19.60 30.83
N THR A 150 12.01 19.00 30.60
CA THR A 150 12.40 18.29 29.42
C THR A 150 12.89 16.90 29.78
N SER A 151 12.88 15.98 28.82
CA SER A 151 13.34 14.61 29.07
C SER A 151 14.12 14.06 27.89
N LYS A 152 14.95 13.05 28.18
CA LYS A 152 15.62 12.21 27.21
C LYS A 152 15.45 10.76 27.63
N VAL A 153 15.03 9.91 26.70
CA VAL A 153 14.90 8.47 26.90
C VAL A 153 15.92 7.72 26.05
N THR A 154 16.60 6.77 26.65
CA THR A 154 17.47 5.80 25.97
C THR A 154 17.06 4.40 26.35
N TRP A 155 17.16 3.46 25.43
CA TRP A 155 16.74 2.08 25.59
C TRP A 155 17.95 1.14 25.63
N ASP A 156 17.82 0.02 26.33
CA ASP A 156 18.83 -1.05 26.45
C ASP A 156 19.03 -1.84 25.14
N THR A 157 18.62 -1.29 24.02
CA THR A 157 18.70 -1.90 22.69
C THR A 157 19.28 -0.94 21.66
N LYS A 158 19.87 -1.53 20.60
CA LYS A 158 20.27 -0.82 19.37
C LYS A 158 19.25 -0.99 18.25
N ASP A 159 18.18 -1.75 18.47
CA ASP A 159 17.13 -1.99 17.49
C ASP A 159 16.41 -0.66 17.19
N THR A 160 16.18 -0.38 15.92
CA THR A 160 15.44 0.82 15.48
C THR A 160 13.95 0.71 15.74
N LYS A 161 13.47 -0.52 16.02
CA LYS A 161 12.08 -0.86 16.32
C LYS A 161 12.03 -1.94 17.41
N PHE A 162 10.98 -1.93 18.20
CA PHE A 162 10.76 -2.98 19.18
C PHE A 162 10.42 -4.32 18.53
N VAL A 163 10.98 -5.41 19.05
CA VAL A 163 10.78 -6.79 18.60
C VAL A 163 9.72 -7.48 19.46
N LEU A 164 8.78 -8.18 18.86
CA LEU A 164 7.72 -8.92 19.55
C LEU A 164 8.28 -9.90 20.58
N GLY A 165 7.67 -9.93 21.77
CA GLY A 165 8.04 -10.86 22.86
C GLY A 165 9.35 -10.53 23.58
N LYS A 166 10.06 -9.46 23.20
CA LYS A 166 11.30 -9.02 23.86
C LYS A 166 10.97 -8.04 25.00
N LYS A 167 11.72 -8.13 26.11
CA LYS A 167 11.66 -7.18 27.22
C LYS A 167 12.63 -6.04 26.98
N TYR A 168 12.24 -4.84 27.38
CA TYR A 168 13.06 -3.63 27.23
C TYR A 168 13.09 -2.81 28.50
N THR A 169 14.22 -2.17 28.74
CA THR A 169 14.41 -1.23 29.85
C THR A 169 14.78 0.14 29.28
N ALA A 170 14.05 1.15 29.71
CA ALA A 170 14.32 2.55 29.38
C ALA A 170 15.14 3.21 30.49
N THR A 171 16.14 4.00 30.14
CA THR A 171 16.78 4.97 31.03
C THR A 171 16.22 6.35 30.69
N VAL A 172 15.58 6.96 31.66
CA VAL A 172 14.93 8.27 31.53
C VAL A 172 15.76 9.31 32.28
N VAL A 173 16.06 10.41 31.59
CA VAL A 173 16.69 11.59 32.16
C VAL A 173 15.69 12.72 32.11
N ILE A 174 15.47 13.41 33.22
CA ILE A 174 14.59 14.59 33.33
C ILE A 174 15.41 15.75 33.82
N GLU A 175 15.25 16.91 33.16
CA GLU A 175 15.91 18.15 33.51
C GLU A 175 14.92 19.32 33.41
N PRO A 176 15.03 20.39 34.16
CA PRO A 176 14.23 21.60 33.95
C PRO A 176 14.59 22.24 32.61
N THR A 177 13.63 22.82 31.94
CA THR A 177 13.88 23.65 30.72
C THR A 177 14.67 24.91 31.06
N ASN A 178 14.61 25.33 32.31
CA ASN A 178 15.33 26.46 32.88
C ASN A 178 15.43 26.27 34.39
N GLU A 179 16.65 26.11 34.91
CA GLU A 179 16.89 25.81 36.32
C GLU A 179 16.47 26.93 37.29
N LYS A 180 16.54 28.19 36.85
CA LYS A 180 16.13 29.36 37.68
C LYS A 180 14.61 29.54 37.68
N ALA A 181 13.96 29.28 36.58
CA ALA A 181 12.51 29.42 36.45
C ALA A 181 11.73 28.21 37.01
N TYR A 182 12.31 27.00 36.89
CA TYR A 182 11.68 25.72 37.22
C TYR A 182 12.65 24.83 38.02
N PRO A 183 13.13 25.26 39.20
CA PRO A 183 14.06 24.42 39.99
C PRO A 183 13.39 23.16 40.49
N ILE A 184 14.10 22.03 40.38
CA ILE A 184 13.69 20.77 41.02
C ILE A 184 14.14 20.84 42.49
N THR A 185 13.17 20.71 43.41
CA THR A 185 13.41 20.88 44.87
C THR A 185 13.15 19.55 45.61
N SER A 186 14.06 19.22 46.54
CA SER A 186 13.92 18.01 47.38
C SER A 186 13.02 18.26 48.59
N PRO A 187 12.18 17.30 49.01
CA PRO A 187 12.04 15.92 48.47
C PRO A 187 11.21 15.89 47.18
N VAL A 188 11.61 15.03 46.21
CA VAL A 188 10.90 14.86 44.96
C VAL A 188 10.05 13.62 45.03
N THR A 189 8.77 13.71 44.60
CA THR A 189 7.93 12.57 44.28
C THR A 189 7.94 12.34 42.78
N LEU A 190 8.18 11.09 42.35
CA LEU A 190 8.28 10.72 40.93
C LEU A 190 7.40 9.52 40.62
N LYS A 191 6.50 9.69 39.61
CA LYS A 191 5.68 8.60 39.07
C LYS A 191 5.87 8.50 37.55
N CYS A 192 5.97 7.25 37.08
CA CYS A 192 6.00 6.96 35.63
C CYS A 192 4.97 5.85 35.33
N ASN A 193 4.08 6.08 34.35
CA ASN A 193 3.00 5.16 33.99
C ASN A 193 2.09 4.74 35.16
N GLY A 194 1.99 5.59 36.20
CA GLY A 194 1.23 5.30 37.44
C GLY A 194 2.05 4.66 38.55
N ASP A 195 3.21 4.11 38.25
CA ASP A 195 4.10 3.50 39.24
C ASP A 195 4.94 4.57 39.98
N SER A 196 5.09 4.45 41.29
CA SER A 196 5.98 5.29 42.08
C SER A 196 7.44 4.85 41.86
N ILE A 197 8.26 5.74 41.33
CA ILE A 197 9.69 5.49 41.15
C ILE A 197 10.43 5.90 42.40
N LYS A 198 10.92 4.90 43.15
CA LYS A 198 11.67 5.12 44.39
C LYS A 198 13.18 5.18 44.18
N ASP A 199 13.65 4.41 43.18
CA ASP A 199 15.06 4.32 42.84
C ASP A 199 15.37 5.27 41.68
N PHE A 200 15.68 6.53 42.01
CA PHE A 200 16.18 7.52 41.05
C PHE A 200 17.37 8.26 41.65
N LYS A 201 18.24 8.77 40.77
CA LYS A 201 19.35 9.64 41.18
C LYS A 201 18.97 11.09 40.85
N LEU A 202 19.06 11.97 41.83
CA LEU A 202 19.03 13.42 41.64
C LEU A 202 20.48 13.94 41.78
N ASP A 203 21.00 14.55 40.71
CA ASP A 203 22.33 15.13 40.61
C ASP A 203 22.21 16.56 40.11
N GLY A 204 22.33 17.51 41.05
CA GLY A 204 21.96 18.89 40.80
C GLY A 204 20.47 19.04 40.45
N GLN A 205 20.17 19.49 39.25
CA GLN A 205 18.79 19.62 38.71
C GLN A 205 18.42 18.49 37.76
N LYS A 206 19.17 17.40 37.78
CA LYS A 206 19.02 16.27 36.86
C LYS A 206 18.55 15.02 37.57
N ILE A 207 17.38 14.50 37.19
CA ILE A 207 16.83 13.20 37.64
C ILE A 207 17.16 12.14 36.60
N THR A 208 17.65 10.99 37.06
CA THR A 208 17.88 9.81 36.21
C THR A 208 17.28 8.58 36.89
N PHE A 209 16.46 7.81 36.14
CA PHE A 209 15.89 6.54 36.60
C PHE A 209 15.77 5.54 35.46
N THR A 210 15.57 4.26 35.80
CA THR A 210 15.27 3.20 34.84
C THR A 210 13.84 2.73 34.99
N TYR A 211 13.20 2.35 33.87
CA TYR A 211 11.87 1.79 33.84
C TYR A 211 11.85 0.53 32.97
N ALA A 212 11.57 -0.62 33.58
CA ALA A 212 11.54 -1.90 32.92
C ALA A 212 10.11 -2.26 32.48
N PHE A 213 9.97 -2.67 31.22
CA PHE A 213 8.70 -3.15 30.67
C PHE A 213 8.64 -4.67 30.63
N GLY A 214 7.44 -5.22 30.62
CA GLY A 214 7.17 -6.62 30.31
C GLY A 214 7.51 -6.98 28.88
N GLU A 215 7.06 -8.13 28.41
CA GLU A 215 7.25 -8.56 27.02
C GLU A 215 6.47 -7.67 26.07
N THR A 216 7.15 -7.26 25.00
CA THR A 216 6.57 -6.42 23.94
C THR A 216 5.34 -7.09 23.32
N GLN A 217 4.22 -6.41 23.39
CA GLN A 217 2.96 -6.86 22.81
C GLN A 217 2.89 -6.62 21.31
N PRO A 218 2.07 -7.37 20.56
CA PRO A 218 1.86 -7.09 19.15
C PRO A 218 1.20 -5.72 18.96
N LYS A 219 1.49 -5.08 17.84
CA LYS A 219 0.86 -3.82 17.42
C LYS A 219 -0.65 -3.99 17.19
N GLY A 220 -1.04 -5.18 16.77
CA GLY A 220 -2.43 -5.58 16.56
C GLY A 220 -2.55 -7.03 16.12
N THR A 221 -3.78 -7.52 16.12
CA THR A 221 -4.10 -8.92 15.81
C THR A 221 -5.06 -9.02 14.64
N ALA A 222 -4.85 -9.97 13.73
CA ALA A 222 -5.80 -10.37 12.70
C ALA A 222 -6.63 -11.55 13.23
N ASP A 223 -7.91 -11.33 13.50
CA ASP A 223 -8.85 -12.30 14.05
C ASP A 223 -9.87 -12.82 13.06
N ILE A 224 -9.90 -12.23 11.84
CA ILE A 224 -10.71 -12.65 10.69
C ILE A 224 -9.81 -12.73 9.46
N LEU A 225 -9.76 -13.89 8.82
CA LEU A 225 -9.03 -14.17 7.60
C LEU A 225 -10.03 -14.41 6.47
N SER A 226 -10.41 -13.38 5.76
CA SER A 226 -11.43 -13.46 4.69
C SER A 226 -10.85 -13.05 3.35
N PHE A 227 -11.04 -13.92 2.35
CA PHE A 227 -10.46 -13.78 1.02
C PHE A 227 -11.50 -13.96 -0.07
N THR A 228 -11.28 -13.32 -1.21
CA THR A 228 -11.96 -13.60 -2.46
C THR A 228 -10.95 -14.12 -3.47
N VAL A 229 -11.24 -15.25 -4.10
CA VAL A 229 -10.47 -15.86 -5.17
C VAL A 229 -11.39 -16.11 -6.37
N ASN A 230 -10.82 -16.24 -7.57
CA ASN A 230 -11.59 -16.70 -8.73
C ASN A 230 -11.88 -18.19 -8.56
N ALA A 231 -13.16 -18.57 -8.61
CA ALA A 231 -13.57 -19.97 -8.59
C ALA A 231 -13.03 -20.72 -9.84
N PRO A 232 -12.85 -22.05 -9.76
CA PRO A 232 -12.47 -22.87 -10.91
C PRO A 232 -13.47 -22.73 -12.06
N VAL A 233 -12.95 -22.62 -13.30
CA VAL A 233 -13.74 -22.63 -14.53
C VAL A 233 -13.07 -23.61 -15.50
N ALA A 234 -13.82 -24.58 -16.01
CA ALA A 234 -13.29 -25.60 -16.91
C ALA A 234 -12.56 -24.99 -18.12
N GLY A 235 -11.39 -25.53 -18.44
CA GLY A 235 -10.54 -25.07 -19.53
C GLY A 235 -9.69 -23.84 -19.20
N GLN A 236 -9.90 -23.18 -18.07
CA GLN A 236 -9.08 -22.04 -17.65
C GLN A 236 -7.95 -22.47 -16.71
N ASN A 237 -6.81 -21.82 -16.82
CA ASN A 237 -5.69 -22.04 -15.90
C ASN A 237 -5.99 -21.43 -14.52
N PRO A 238 -5.44 -22.03 -13.44
CA PRO A 238 -5.54 -21.49 -12.10
C PRO A 238 -5.07 -20.03 -12.01
N SER A 239 -5.91 -19.18 -11.40
CA SER A 239 -5.58 -17.78 -11.14
C SER A 239 -4.75 -17.64 -9.87
N SER A 240 -3.76 -16.77 -9.86
CA SER A 240 -3.04 -16.36 -8.64
C SER A 240 -3.73 -15.19 -7.91
N TYR A 241 -4.87 -14.73 -8.41
CA TYR A 241 -5.60 -13.60 -7.82
C TYR A 241 -6.17 -13.96 -6.46
N VAL A 242 -5.80 -13.18 -5.45
CA VAL A 242 -6.38 -13.22 -4.11
C VAL A 242 -6.61 -11.80 -3.61
N ARG A 243 -7.84 -11.52 -3.19
CA ARG A 243 -8.23 -10.27 -2.55
C ARG A 243 -8.42 -10.52 -1.06
N ILE A 244 -7.78 -9.69 -0.24
CA ILE A 244 -7.97 -9.68 1.22
C ILE A 244 -9.19 -8.81 1.51
N ASN A 245 -10.21 -9.35 2.22
CA ASN A 245 -11.45 -8.65 2.54
C ASN A 245 -11.45 -8.06 3.96
N ALA A 246 -10.56 -8.55 4.84
CA ALA A 246 -10.43 -8.06 6.23
C ALA A 246 -8.95 -7.89 6.60
N HIS A 247 -8.65 -6.89 7.44
CA HIS A 247 -7.30 -6.64 7.97
C HIS A 247 -6.22 -6.42 6.90
N THR A 248 -6.53 -5.72 5.82
CA THR A 248 -5.59 -5.38 4.73
C THR A 248 -4.38 -4.58 5.21
N ASP A 249 -4.51 -3.89 6.34
CA ASP A 249 -3.43 -3.17 7.04
C ASP A 249 -2.51 -4.09 7.83
N LYS A 250 -2.97 -5.30 8.23
CA LYS A 250 -2.28 -6.21 9.16
C LYS A 250 -1.65 -7.43 8.49
N ILE A 251 -2.16 -7.87 7.34
CA ILE A 251 -1.73 -9.10 6.66
C ILE A 251 -1.40 -8.89 5.19
N THR A 252 -0.65 -9.86 4.64
CA THR A 252 -0.49 -10.11 3.19
C THR A 252 -0.88 -11.56 2.90
N ALA A 253 -1.24 -11.86 1.65
CA ALA A 253 -1.64 -13.19 1.24
C ALA A 253 -1.15 -13.54 -0.15
N THR A 254 -0.92 -14.84 -0.39
CA THR A 254 -0.65 -15.43 -1.70
C THR A 254 -1.56 -16.63 -1.91
N LEU A 255 -1.95 -16.89 -3.16
CA LEU A 255 -2.82 -18.01 -3.53
C LEU A 255 -2.03 -19.06 -4.32
N ALA A 256 -2.25 -20.32 -3.98
CA ALA A 256 -1.85 -21.49 -4.75
C ALA A 256 -3.03 -22.44 -4.89
N TRP A 257 -3.02 -23.23 -5.96
CA TRP A 257 -3.97 -24.28 -6.22
C TRP A 257 -3.28 -25.65 -6.15
N ASP A 258 -4.03 -26.70 -5.92
CA ASP A 258 -3.55 -28.11 -5.97
C ASP A 258 -3.22 -28.57 -7.38
N THR A 259 -3.45 -27.74 -8.40
CA THR A 259 -3.09 -27.96 -9.79
C THR A 259 -2.42 -26.74 -10.42
N THR A 260 -1.55 -26.95 -11.39
CA THR A 260 -1.00 -25.91 -12.28
C THR A 260 -1.57 -25.98 -13.70
N SER A 261 -2.30 -27.07 -14.01
CA SER A 261 -2.96 -27.28 -15.30
C SER A 261 -4.34 -26.62 -15.32
N ALA A 262 -4.89 -26.44 -16.51
CA ALA A 262 -6.27 -25.96 -16.67
C ALA A 262 -7.26 -26.87 -15.92
N PHE A 263 -8.26 -26.24 -15.29
CA PHE A 263 -9.32 -26.93 -14.57
C PHE A 263 -10.11 -27.83 -15.51
N LYS A 264 -10.43 -29.03 -15.05
CA LYS A 264 -11.23 -30.02 -15.78
C LYS A 264 -12.61 -30.17 -15.13
N PRO A 265 -13.63 -30.63 -15.89
CA PRO A 265 -14.90 -31.06 -15.30
C PRO A 265 -14.71 -32.24 -14.34
N ASP A 266 -15.68 -32.45 -13.46
CA ASP A 266 -15.82 -33.58 -12.55
C ASP A 266 -14.60 -33.82 -11.64
N VAL A 267 -13.85 -32.71 -11.35
CA VAL A 267 -12.70 -32.73 -10.46
C VAL A 267 -12.83 -31.58 -9.46
N PRO A 268 -12.85 -31.86 -8.15
CA PRO A 268 -12.81 -30.83 -7.13
C PRO A 268 -11.40 -30.23 -7.05
N TYR A 269 -11.30 -28.91 -6.78
CA TYR A 269 -10.03 -28.20 -6.69
C TYR A 269 -9.90 -27.44 -5.38
N THR A 270 -8.70 -27.47 -4.78
CA THR A 270 -8.41 -26.83 -3.52
C THR A 270 -7.58 -25.58 -3.70
N ALA A 271 -8.14 -24.46 -3.25
CA ALA A 271 -7.41 -23.20 -3.09
C ALA A 271 -6.70 -23.15 -1.74
N THR A 272 -5.41 -22.83 -1.74
CA THR A 272 -4.60 -22.60 -0.54
C THR A 272 -4.12 -21.16 -0.51
N VAL A 273 -4.65 -20.36 0.41
CA VAL A 273 -4.20 -19.00 0.68
C VAL A 273 -3.17 -19.04 1.80
N THR A 274 -1.91 -18.69 1.49
CA THR A 274 -0.88 -18.51 2.51
C THR A 274 -0.91 -17.06 3.00
N VAL A 275 -1.09 -16.90 4.30
CA VAL A 275 -1.23 -15.61 4.99
C VAL A 275 0.01 -15.31 5.81
N TYR A 276 0.51 -14.09 5.70
CA TYR A 276 1.60 -13.57 6.51
C TYR A 276 1.15 -12.32 7.25
N ALA A 277 1.37 -12.27 8.55
CA ALA A 277 1.21 -11.04 9.31
C ALA A 277 2.30 -10.04 8.92
N LYS A 278 1.92 -8.77 8.76
CA LYS A 278 2.87 -7.67 8.57
C LYS A 278 3.67 -7.42 9.85
N GLU A 279 4.76 -6.70 9.74
CA GLU A 279 5.68 -6.40 10.85
C GLU A 279 4.94 -5.83 12.06
N GLY A 280 5.12 -6.48 13.21
CA GLY A 280 4.49 -6.11 14.48
C GLY A 280 3.07 -6.62 14.69
N TYR A 281 2.44 -7.25 13.69
CA TYR A 281 1.12 -7.86 13.82
C TYR A 281 1.21 -9.37 14.04
N VAL A 282 0.13 -9.95 14.51
CA VAL A 282 -0.02 -11.40 14.68
C VAL A 282 -1.37 -11.87 14.15
N ILE A 283 -1.43 -13.15 13.79
CA ILE A 283 -2.67 -13.86 13.46
C ILE A 283 -3.18 -14.49 14.74
N LYS A 284 -4.46 -14.29 15.07
CA LYS A 284 -5.08 -14.86 16.26
C LYS A 284 -5.23 -16.39 16.09
N GLU A 285 -4.88 -17.14 17.10
CA GLU A 285 -5.22 -18.56 17.17
C GLU A 285 -6.75 -18.72 17.16
N GLY A 286 -7.26 -19.60 16.28
CA GLY A 286 -8.70 -19.75 16.07
C GLY A 286 -9.37 -18.57 15.36
N ALA A 287 -8.62 -17.77 14.58
CA ALA A 287 -9.19 -16.75 13.73
C ALA A 287 -10.26 -17.34 12.79
N ALA A 288 -11.34 -16.62 12.53
CA ALA A 288 -12.35 -17.04 11.56
C ALA A 288 -11.77 -16.99 10.15
N ALA A 289 -11.82 -18.10 9.42
CA ALA A 289 -11.29 -18.21 8.05
C ALA A 289 -12.41 -18.40 7.01
N LYS A 290 -12.36 -17.61 5.94
CA LYS A 290 -13.35 -17.65 4.85
C LYS A 290 -12.69 -17.46 3.48
N ILE A 291 -13.17 -18.20 2.48
CA ILE A 291 -12.88 -17.99 1.05
C ILE A 291 -14.21 -17.85 0.32
N ASN A 292 -14.39 -16.77 -0.44
CA ASN A 292 -15.62 -16.42 -1.16
C ASN A 292 -16.88 -16.37 -0.28
N GLY A 293 -16.72 -16.10 1.03
CA GLY A 293 -17.81 -16.07 2.01
C GLY A 293 -18.04 -17.40 2.73
N GLU A 294 -17.57 -18.51 2.17
CA GLU A 294 -17.68 -19.84 2.75
C GLU A 294 -16.63 -20.09 3.84
N THR A 295 -16.98 -20.93 4.81
CA THR A 295 -16.07 -21.32 5.89
C THR A 295 -14.92 -22.13 5.33
N ALA A 296 -13.69 -21.75 5.64
CA ALA A 296 -12.46 -22.37 5.18
C ALA A 296 -11.66 -22.96 6.34
N ILE A 297 -10.77 -23.91 6.06
CA ILE A 297 -9.92 -24.55 7.06
C ILE A 297 -8.71 -23.66 7.33
N LEU A 298 -8.52 -23.28 8.60
CA LEU A 298 -7.35 -22.56 9.07
C LEU A 298 -6.32 -23.52 9.64
N ASN A 299 -5.08 -23.45 9.14
CA ASN A 299 -3.94 -24.14 9.74
C ASN A 299 -2.88 -23.10 10.14
N MET A 300 -2.66 -22.95 11.44
CA MET A 300 -1.63 -22.05 11.99
C MET A 300 -0.25 -22.69 11.87
N ILE A 301 0.69 -22.03 11.19
CA ILE A 301 2.10 -22.43 11.13
C ILE A 301 2.88 -21.74 12.24
N SER A 302 2.55 -20.47 12.51
CA SER A 302 3.05 -19.66 13.60
C SER A 302 2.06 -18.53 13.88
N ASN A 303 2.32 -17.71 14.90
CA ASN A 303 1.53 -16.51 15.14
C ASN A 303 1.65 -15.42 14.04
N THR A 304 2.57 -15.59 13.08
CA THR A 304 2.77 -14.67 11.95
C THR A 304 2.52 -15.29 10.59
N LYS A 305 2.24 -16.61 10.54
CA LYS A 305 2.02 -17.35 9.29
C LYS A 305 0.94 -18.40 9.45
N ALA A 306 0.00 -18.44 8.54
CA ALA A 306 -1.05 -19.46 8.47
C ALA A 306 -1.36 -19.83 7.03
N THR A 307 -2.05 -20.95 6.83
CA THR A 307 -2.71 -21.29 5.57
C THR A 307 -4.22 -21.38 5.78
N VAL A 308 -4.97 -20.91 4.79
CA VAL A 308 -6.42 -21.02 4.71
C VAL A 308 -6.75 -21.80 3.47
N THR A 309 -7.41 -22.97 3.59
CA THR A 309 -7.73 -23.87 2.48
C THR A 309 -9.24 -23.98 2.33
N TYR A 310 -9.67 -24.03 1.07
CA TYR A 310 -11.06 -24.29 0.68
C TYR A 310 -11.09 -25.13 -0.57
N THR A 311 -11.86 -26.24 -0.52
CA THR A 311 -12.09 -27.11 -1.67
C THR A 311 -13.40 -26.70 -2.33
N PHE A 312 -13.33 -26.32 -3.59
CA PHE A 312 -14.49 -26.04 -4.42
C PHE A 312 -15.12 -27.34 -4.89
N ASP A 313 -16.45 -27.32 -5.03
CA ASP A 313 -17.17 -28.42 -5.66
C ASP A 313 -16.68 -28.62 -7.10
N GLU A 314 -16.86 -29.81 -7.62
CA GLU A 314 -16.57 -30.13 -9.02
C GLU A 314 -17.42 -29.30 -9.98
N ILE A 315 -16.90 -29.12 -11.19
CA ILE A 315 -17.66 -28.49 -12.28
C ILE A 315 -18.43 -29.58 -12.96
N ASP A 316 -19.76 -29.62 -12.79
CA ASP A 316 -20.62 -30.65 -13.34
C ASP A 316 -20.49 -30.81 -14.86
N SER A 317 -20.51 -32.03 -15.36
CA SER A 317 -20.46 -32.31 -16.78
C SER A 317 -21.73 -32.97 -17.33
N VAL A 318 -21.89 -32.89 -18.66
CA VAL A 318 -22.96 -33.59 -19.42
C VAL A 318 -22.56 -35.04 -19.63
N ALA A 319 -23.30 -35.97 -19.06
CA ALA A 319 -23.02 -37.41 -19.20
C ALA A 319 -23.32 -37.93 -20.61
N SER A 320 -24.44 -37.49 -21.22
CA SER A 320 -24.79 -37.94 -22.57
C SER A 320 -25.61 -36.91 -23.35
N VAL A 321 -25.50 -36.99 -24.67
CA VAL A 321 -26.31 -36.22 -25.64
C VAL A 321 -26.87 -37.13 -26.69
N ASN A 322 -28.21 -37.09 -26.92
CA ASN A 322 -28.89 -37.75 -28.01
C ASN A 322 -29.33 -36.68 -29.02
N VAL A 323 -28.91 -36.83 -30.27
CA VAL A 323 -29.23 -35.93 -31.37
C VAL A 323 -29.97 -36.68 -32.45
N ASN A 324 -31.15 -36.21 -32.80
CA ASN A 324 -31.97 -36.79 -33.85
C ASN A 324 -32.15 -35.84 -35.02
N PHE A 325 -32.00 -36.37 -36.22
CA PHE A 325 -32.27 -35.71 -37.51
C PHE A 325 -32.46 -36.75 -38.61
N ALA A 326 -32.98 -36.34 -39.79
CA ALA A 326 -33.21 -37.25 -40.89
C ALA A 326 -31.90 -37.83 -41.43
N ALA A 327 -31.81 -39.15 -41.53
CA ALA A 327 -30.67 -39.81 -42.17
C ALA A 327 -30.56 -39.46 -43.67
N PRO A 328 -29.36 -39.52 -44.25
CA PRO A 328 -29.17 -39.31 -45.68
C PRO A 328 -30.00 -40.26 -46.52
N ALA A 329 -30.76 -39.71 -47.47
CA ALA A 329 -31.51 -40.44 -48.48
C ALA A 329 -31.40 -39.75 -49.82
N THR A 330 -31.18 -40.51 -50.90
CA THR A 330 -30.98 -40.01 -52.25
C THR A 330 -32.08 -39.02 -52.68
N GLY A 331 -31.67 -37.81 -53.13
CA GLY A 331 -32.57 -36.76 -53.58
C GLY A 331 -33.24 -35.95 -52.47
N ASN A 332 -32.99 -36.26 -51.20
CA ASN A 332 -33.52 -35.47 -50.09
C ASN A 332 -32.61 -34.30 -49.78
N LEU A 333 -33.22 -33.17 -49.42
CA LEU A 333 -32.49 -32.01 -48.86
C LEU A 333 -31.88 -32.38 -47.51
N ALA A 334 -30.62 -32.05 -47.33
CA ALA A 334 -29.91 -32.27 -46.10
C ALA A 334 -30.33 -31.28 -45.01
N GLN A 335 -30.53 -31.79 -43.81
CA GLN A 335 -30.76 -30.96 -42.64
C GLN A 335 -29.44 -30.32 -42.18
N THR A 336 -29.48 -29.03 -41.79
CA THR A 336 -28.35 -28.27 -41.24
C THR A 336 -28.50 -28.06 -39.74
N ALA A 337 -29.62 -28.46 -39.13
CA ALA A 337 -29.88 -28.40 -37.72
C ALA A 337 -30.59 -29.70 -37.26
N ALA A 338 -30.34 -30.10 -36.05
CA ALA A 338 -31.01 -31.23 -35.42
C ALA A 338 -32.49 -30.94 -35.18
N THR A 339 -33.33 -31.96 -35.33
CA THR A 339 -34.77 -31.87 -35.00
C THR A 339 -35.01 -32.03 -33.50
N GLU A 340 -34.13 -32.72 -32.83
CA GLU A 340 -34.19 -32.92 -31.37
C GLU A 340 -32.80 -33.07 -30.80
N VAL A 341 -32.54 -32.38 -29.64
CA VAL A 341 -31.34 -32.55 -28.81
C VAL A 341 -31.80 -32.86 -27.38
N LYS A 342 -31.41 -34.00 -26.85
CA LYS A 342 -31.66 -34.39 -25.45
C LYS A 342 -30.36 -34.64 -24.74
N THR A 343 -30.20 -34.07 -23.53
CA THR A 343 -29.01 -34.19 -22.70
C THR A 343 -29.32 -34.83 -21.35
N MET A 344 -28.31 -35.38 -20.70
CA MET A 344 -28.35 -35.81 -19.31
C MET A 344 -27.18 -35.10 -18.57
N PRO A 345 -27.47 -34.17 -17.65
CA PRO A 345 -28.80 -33.73 -17.23
C PRO A 345 -29.57 -32.99 -18.34
N ALA A 346 -30.88 -32.93 -18.16
CA ALA A 346 -31.79 -32.35 -19.16
C ALA A 346 -31.48 -30.85 -19.39
N ASP A 347 -31.73 -30.36 -20.62
CA ASP A 347 -31.62 -28.96 -21.02
C ASP A 347 -30.20 -28.35 -21.00
N ALA A 348 -29.15 -29.14 -20.76
CA ALA A 348 -27.77 -28.64 -20.81
C ALA A 348 -27.38 -28.12 -22.21
N ALA A 349 -27.88 -28.77 -23.27
CA ALA A 349 -27.82 -28.29 -24.66
C ALA A 349 -29.17 -28.46 -25.33
N LYS A 350 -29.58 -27.50 -26.17
CA LYS A 350 -30.90 -27.47 -26.81
C LYS A 350 -30.86 -27.45 -28.33
N THR A 351 -29.73 -27.15 -28.90
CA THR A 351 -29.54 -26.99 -30.35
C THR A 351 -28.28 -27.72 -30.81
N ALA A 352 -28.32 -28.19 -32.05
CA ALA A 352 -27.13 -28.68 -32.72
C ALA A 352 -27.17 -28.31 -34.20
N THR A 353 -26.02 -27.91 -34.74
CA THR A 353 -25.86 -27.67 -36.19
C THR A 353 -25.19 -28.86 -36.84
N ILE A 354 -25.51 -29.10 -38.09
CA ILE A 354 -25.03 -30.26 -38.84
C ILE A 354 -24.34 -29.79 -40.13
N SER A 355 -23.17 -30.31 -40.38
CA SER A 355 -22.47 -30.21 -41.66
C SER A 355 -22.19 -31.57 -42.23
N TRP A 356 -22.12 -31.64 -43.55
CA TRP A 356 -22.02 -32.90 -44.28
C TRP A 356 -20.75 -32.99 -45.13
N SER A 357 -20.16 -34.16 -45.18
CA SER A 357 -19.02 -34.48 -46.04
C SER A 357 -19.23 -35.89 -46.66
N PRO A 358 -18.99 -36.08 -47.97
CA PRO A 358 -18.59 -35.09 -48.96
C PRO A 358 -19.64 -33.97 -49.13
N ALA A 359 -19.26 -32.89 -49.87
CA ALA A 359 -20.15 -31.74 -50.12
C ALA A 359 -21.39 -32.19 -50.91
N LEU A 360 -22.55 -31.62 -50.57
CA LEU A 360 -23.82 -31.87 -51.19
C LEU A 360 -23.93 -31.17 -52.57
N VAL A 361 -24.65 -31.74 -53.47
CA VAL A 361 -24.99 -31.13 -54.77
C VAL A 361 -26.37 -30.46 -54.63
N ASN A 362 -26.43 -29.13 -54.83
CA ASN A 362 -27.64 -28.32 -54.63
C ASN A 362 -28.33 -28.51 -53.24
N GLY A 363 -27.59 -28.95 -52.22
CA GLY A 363 -28.10 -29.21 -50.87
C GLY A 363 -28.77 -30.58 -50.71
N GLU A 364 -28.72 -31.42 -51.73
CA GLU A 364 -29.33 -32.80 -51.74
C GLU A 364 -28.27 -33.89 -51.65
N PHE A 365 -28.66 -35.03 -51.12
CA PHE A 365 -27.82 -36.22 -51.05
C PHE A 365 -27.80 -36.98 -52.35
N ASP A 366 -26.61 -37.24 -52.88
CA ASP A 366 -26.39 -38.01 -54.09
C ASP A 366 -26.58 -39.53 -53.86
N SER A 367 -26.82 -40.26 -54.93
CA SER A 367 -27.03 -41.72 -55.00
C SER A 367 -25.71 -42.45 -54.72
N GLY A 368 -25.78 -43.50 -53.90
CA GLY A 368 -24.66 -44.43 -53.65
C GLY A 368 -23.47 -43.83 -52.86
N ILE A 369 -23.63 -42.69 -52.23
CA ILE A 369 -22.58 -41.97 -51.50
C ILE A 369 -22.68 -42.22 -50.01
N GLU A 370 -21.55 -42.42 -49.36
CA GLU A 370 -21.39 -42.47 -47.92
C GLU A 370 -21.19 -41.05 -47.40
N TYR A 371 -22.03 -40.61 -46.45
CA TYR A 371 -21.96 -39.26 -45.90
C TYR A 371 -21.57 -39.31 -44.43
N ASN A 372 -20.65 -38.38 -44.04
CA ASN A 372 -20.32 -38.12 -42.67
C ASN A 372 -21.09 -36.88 -42.20
N ALA A 373 -21.86 -37.01 -41.12
CA ALA A 373 -22.41 -35.88 -40.39
C ALA A 373 -21.41 -35.42 -39.37
N THR A 374 -21.09 -34.13 -39.36
CA THR A 374 -20.41 -33.46 -38.27
C THR A 374 -21.41 -32.57 -37.55
N VAL A 375 -21.71 -32.95 -36.31
CA VAL A 375 -22.71 -32.28 -35.46
C VAL A 375 -21.99 -31.42 -34.43
N THR A 376 -22.26 -30.12 -34.41
CA THR A 376 -21.71 -29.17 -33.44
C THR A 376 -22.80 -28.79 -32.44
N ILE A 377 -22.53 -28.99 -31.16
CA ILE A 377 -23.49 -28.90 -30.06
C ILE A 377 -22.92 -27.88 -29.06
N PRO A 378 -23.44 -26.64 -29.00
CA PRO A 378 -23.05 -25.69 -27.98
C PRO A 378 -23.80 -25.97 -26.67
N ILE A 379 -23.13 -25.70 -25.51
CA ILE A 379 -23.77 -25.72 -24.21
C ILE A 379 -24.78 -24.59 -24.11
N SER A 380 -25.93 -24.82 -23.52
CA SER A 380 -26.99 -23.83 -23.31
C SER A 380 -27.07 -23.36 -21.86
N ASP A 381 -26.65 -24.21 -20.91
CA ASP A 381 -26.58 -23.88 -19.48
C ASP A 381 -25.19 -23.38 -19.12
N THR A 382 -25.14 -22.37 -18.27
CA THR A 382 -23.87 -21.76 -17.79
C THR A 382 -23.27 -22.50 -16.60
N GLY A 383 -24.02 -23.36 -15.91
CA GLY A 383 -23.60 -24.09 -14.71
C GLY A 383 -22.98 -25.47 -15.00
N ILE A 384 -23.06 -25.95 -16.24
CA ILE A 384 -22.59 -27.28 -16.66
C ILE A 384 -21.75 -27.18 -17.93
N VAL A 385 -20.88 -28.14 -18.18
CA VAL A 385 -19.99 -28.18 -19.36
C VAL A 385 -20.00 -29.56 -20.00
N PHE A 386 -19.46 -29.71 -21.22
CA PHE A 386 -19.14 -31.02 -21.76
C PHE A 386 -17.84 -31.55 -21.16
N ASP A 387 -17.68 -32.87 -21.12
CA ASP A 387 -16.41 -33.52 -20.86
C ASP A 387 -15.99 -34.41 -22.01
N ASN A 388 -14.73 -34.85 -22.04
CA ASN A 388 -14.23 -35.80 -23.05
C ASN A 388 -14.93 -37.14 -23.00
N ASP A 389 -15.51 -37.51 -21.85
CA ASP A 389 -16.26 -38.73 -21.64
C ASP A 389 -17.76 -38.59 -21.96
N THR A 390 -18.23 -37.37 -22.32
CA THR A 390 -19.63 -37.17 -22.76
C THR A 390 -19.98 -38.08 -23.91
N ALA A 391 -20.91 -39.02 -23.69
CA ALA A 391 -21.37 -39.92 -24.73
C ALA A 391 -22.34 -39.22 -25.69
N VAL A 392 -22.13 -39.35 -27.01
CA VAL A 392 -23.06 -38.80 -28.00
C VAL A 392 -23.64 -39.91 -28.86
N TYR A 393 -24.96 -39.85 -29.04
CA TYR A 393 -25.71 -40.75 -29.91
C TYR A 393 -26.41 -39.93 -30.99
N ILE A 394 -26.15 -40.28 -32.25
CA ILE A 394 -26.81 -39.73 -33.44
C ILE A 394 -27.80 -40.74 -33.95
N ASN A 395 -29.09 -40.41 -33.93
CA ASN A 395 -30.18 -41.34 -34.30
C ASN A 395 -30.11 -42.70 -33.58
N GLY A 396 -29.62 -42.69 -32.30
CA GLY A 396 -29.44 -43.89 -31.48
C GLY A 396 -28.09 -44.57 -31.60
N GLU A 397 -27.26 -44.22 -32.57
CA GLU A 397 -25.94 -44.81 -32.82
C GLU A 397 -24.84 -43.97 -32.18
N LYS A 398 -23.86 -44.62 -31.54
CA LYS A 398 -22.75 -43.95 -30.86
C LYS A 398 -21.84 -43.24 -31.87
N ALA A 399 -21.59 -41.98 -31.68
CA ALA A 399 -20.71 -41.11 -32.50
C ALA A 399 -19.32 -40.94 -31.90
N ALA A 400 -18.32 -40.64 -32.74
CA ALA A 400 -17.02 -40.19 -32.30
C ALA A 400 -17.11 -38.74 -31.88
N THR A 401 -16.46 -38.37 -30.75
CA THR A 401 -16.62 -37.05 -30.12
C THR A 401 -15.30 -36.33 -29.94
N SER A 402 -15.36 -35.00 -29.91
CA SER A 402 -14.30 -34.13 -29.45
C SER A 402 -14.88 -32.89 -28.76
N VAL A 403 -14.27 -32.44 -27.69
CA VAL A 403 -14.71 -31.29 -26.89
C VAL A 403 -13.75 -30.13 -27.09
N SER A 404 -14.30 -28.92 -27.17
CA SER A 404 -13.50 -27.69 -27.23
C SER A 404 -12.69 -27.49 -25.95
N LYS A 405 -11.58 -26.72 -26.04
CA LYS A 405 -10.69 -26.44 -24.87
C LYS A 405 -11.38 -25.76 -23.71
N ASP A 406 -12.44 -25.01 -23.97
CA ASP A 406 -13.25 -24.31 -22.97
C ASP A 406 -14.42 -25.16 -22.46
N TYR A 407 -14.52 -26.40 -22.92
CA TYR A 407 -15.58 -27.38 -22.58
C TYR A 407 -17.01 -26.90 -22.91
N LYS A 408 -17.16 -25.91 -23.78
CA LYS A 408 -18.47 -25.31 -24.12
C LYS A 408 -19.07 -25.82 -25.42
N THR A 409 -18.28 -26.46 -26.25
CA THR A 409 -18.73 -27.00 -27.55
C THR A 409 -18.30 -28.43 -27.71
N LEU A 410 -19.26 -29.30 -27.98
CA LEU A 410 -19.04 -30.70 -28.32
C LEU A 410 -19.24 -30.90 -29.84
N THR A 411 -18.27 -31.52 -30.48
CA THR A 411 -18.37 -31.96 -31.89
C THR A 411 -18.46 -33.47 -31.95
N ALA A 412 -19.48 -33.97 -32.61
CA ALA A 412 -19.70 -35.40 -32.84
C ALA A 412 -19.68 -35.70 -34.34
N THR A 413 -19.05 -36.79 -34.72
CA THR A 413 -19.01 -37.27 -36.10
C THR A 413 -19.60 -38.68 -36.22
N TYR A 414 -20.44 -38.87 -37.20
CA TYR A 414 -21.04 -40.17 -37.49
C TYR A 414 -21.08 -40.41 -39.00
N THR A 415 -20.66 -41.61 -39.40
CA THR A 415 -20.68 -42.04 -40.81
C THR A 415 -21.94 -42.85 -41.08
N PHE A 416 -22.80 -42.35 -41.95
CA PHE A 416 -24.01 -43.05 -42.37
C PHE A 416 -23.70 -44.07 -43.47
N PRO A 417 -24.48 -45.17 -43.57
CA PRO A 417 -24.41 -46.10 -44.68
C PRO A 417 -24.64 -45.37 -46.02
N LYS A 418 -24.10 -45.91 -47.08
CA LYS A 418 -24.31 -45.35 -48.44
C LYS A 418 -25.80 -45.19 -48.74
N THR A 419 -26.13 -44.03 -49.33
CA THR A 419 -27.46 -43.74 -49.84
C THR A 419 -27.87 -44.81 -50.90
N THR A 420 -29.16 -45.05 -51.00
CA THR A 420 -29.67 -46.02 -52.00
C THR A 420 -29.16 -45.60 -53.39
N PHE A 421 -28.55 -46.56 -54.08
CA PHE A 421 -28.12 -46.33 -55.45
C PHE A 421 -29.33 -46.21 -56.35
N ILE A 422 -29.56 -45.09 -56.98
CA ILE A 422 -30.53 -44.87 -58.03
C ILE A 422 -29.75 -44.70 -59.32
N PRO A 423 -29.81 -45.69 -60.24
CA PRO A 423 -29.11 -45.57 -61.49
C PRO A 423 -29.62 -44.33 -62.29
N ASN A 424 -28.70 -43.57 -62.84
CA ASN A 424 -29.08 -42.44 -63.71
C ASN A 424 -29.97 -42.95 -64.86
N PRO A 425 -31.24 -42.47 -64.97
CA PRO A 425 -32.14 -42.92 -66.04
C PRO A 425 -31.53 -42.76 -67.45
N ILE A 426 -30.67 -41.76 -67.64
CA ILE A 426 -29.99 -41.54 -68.92
C ILE A 426 -28.99 -42.69 -69.23
N GLU A 427 -28.22 -43.12 -68.18
CA GLU A 427 -27.28 -44.22 -68.34
C GLU A 427 -28.03 -45.56 -68.54
N ILE A 428 -29.13 -45.80 -67.82
CA ILE A 428 -30.00 -46.97 -68.06
C ILE A 428 -30.53 -46.94 -69.50
N ILE A 429 -31.03 -45.84 -70.01
CA ILE A 429 -31.48 -45.65 -71.38
C ILE A 429 -30.36 -45.89 -72.38
N LYS A 430 -29.15 -45.38 -72.13
CA LYS A 430 -27.96 -45.59 -72.94
C LYS A 430 -27.57 -47.09 -72.99
N GLU A 431 -27.52 -47.75 -71.80
CA GLU A 431 -27.21 -49.18 -71.73
C GLU A 431 -28.29 -50.01 -72.42
N MET A 432 -29.58 -49.71 -72.22
CA MET A 432 -30.66 -50.31 -72.93
C MET A 432 -30.57 -50.09 -74.45
N PHE A 433 -30.23 -48.90 -74.87
CA PHE A 433 -30.03 -48.55 -76.27
C PHE A 433 -28.84 -49.30 -76.88
N ASN A 434 -27.71 -49.39 -76.14
CA ASN A 434 -26.56 -50.20 -76.54
C ASN A 434 -26.85 -51.67 -76.59
N LEU A 435 -27.64 -52.21 -75.65
CA LEU A 435 -28.06 -53.56 -75.63
C LEU A 435 -29.03 -53.88 -76.81
N MET A 436 -29.96 -52.96 -77.09
CA MET A 436 -30.81 -53.03 -78.29
C MET A 436 -29.99 -53.00 -79.60
N LEU A 437 -29.02 -52.10 -79.68
CA LEU A 437 -28.12 -52.05 -80.81
C LEU A 437 -27.30 -53.31 -80.98
N ALA A 438 -26.86 -53.97 -79.90
CA ALA A 438 -26.15 -55.24 -79.94
C ALA A 438 -27.08 -56.39 -80.37
N ILE A 439 -28.36 -56.33 -79.97
CA ILE A 439 -29.36 -57.33 -80.35
C ILE A 439 -29.80 -57.17 -81.83
N PHE A 440 -29.87 -55.97 -82.35
CA PHE A 440 -30.30 -55.64 -83.69
C PHE A 440 -29.15 -55.46 -84.71
N ASN A 441 -27.88 -55.71 -84.30
CA ASN A 441 -26.76 -55.68 -85.26
C ASN A 441 -26.47 -57.09 -85.74
N PRO A 442 -26.95 -57.48 -86.93
CA PRO A 442 -26.81 -58.87 -87.46
C PRO A 442 -25.40 -59.15 -88.01
N ALA A 443 -24.40 -58.30 -87.79
CA ALA A 443 -23.07 -58.46 -88.36
C ALA A 443 -22.08 -59.33 -87.56
N SER A 444 -22.48 -60.04 -86.48
CA SER A 444 -21.63 -60.97 -85.71
C SER A 444 -21.90 -62.46 -85.90
N TYR A 445 -22.71 -62.79 -86.86
CA TYR A 445 -22.93 -64.23 -87.23
C TYR A 445 -22.59 -64.44 -88.70
N PHE A 446 -21.35 -64.25 -89.11
CA PHE A 446 -20.74 -64.89 -90.22
C PHE A 446 -19.20 -64.82 -90.17
N PHE A 447 -18.59 -65.88 -89.86
CA PHE A 447 -17.29 -66.48 -89.88
C PHE A 447 -16.68 -66.77 -88.47
#